data_10ea2918d6ce60948f4e0c78dd501a30
#
_entry.id   10ea2918d6ce60948f4e0c78dd501a30
#
_cell.length_a   1.000
_cell.length_b   1.000
_cell.length_c   1.000
_cell.angle_alpha   90.00
_cell.angle_beta   90.00
_cell.angle_gamma   90.00
#
_symmetry.space_group_name_H-M   'P 1'
#
loop_
_entity.id
_entity.type
_entity.pdbx_description
1 polymer ?
#
loop_
_entity_poly.entity_id
_entity_poly.type
_entity_poly.pdbx_seq_one_letter_code
_entity_poly.pdbx_strand_id
1 'polypeptide(L)'
;QFKLLDPPFSETQMQEMKAVSDIWLNGRKEKGFSLGFFDEAYLQQAPIAIVESEEGEIVAFANIMPTKNKRVATIDLMRYDFEKAPEGIMDYLFVKLFQYFQAEGKQYFDMGMAPLANVGTEEDSFLEEKVANLVYVFAQRFYSF
;
A
#
# COMPACT_ATOMS: atom_id res chain seq x y z
N GLN A 1 -8.13 -6.81 -13.96
CA GLN A 1 -7.73 -5.72 -14.85
C GLN A 1 -7.24 -4.52 -14.02
N PHE A 2 -6.09 -3.90 -14.41
CA PHE A 2 -5.61 -2.65 -13.80
C PHE A 2 -6.34 -1.43 -14.37
N LYS A 3 -6.76 -0.51 -13.50
CA LYS A 3 -7.35 0.78 -13.86
C LYS A 3 -6.90 1.88 -12.91
N LEU A 4 -6.97 3.12 -13.39
CA LEU A 4 -6.87 4.31 -12.55
C LEU A 4 -8.25 4.95 -12.44
N LEU A 5 -8.60 5.30 -11.24
CA LEU A 5 -9.82 6.05 -10.93
C LEU A 5 -9.43 7.44 -10.45
N ASP A 6 -10.09 8.45 -11.00
CA ASP A 6 -9.98 9.84 -10.55
C ASP A 6 -11.16 10.18 -9.65
N PRO A 7 -10.96 10.98 -8.59
CA PRO A 7 -12.06 11.45 -7.77
C PRO A 7 -12.97 12.41 -8.58
N PRO A 8 -14.27 12.52 -8.24
CA PRO A 8 -14.92 11.87 -7.10
C PRO A 8 -15.27 10.40 -7.37
N PHE A 9 -14.99 9.54 -6.40
CA PHE A 9 -15.38 8.12 -6.47
C PHE A 9 -16.86 7.96 -6.09
N SER A 10 -17.52 7.00 -6.74
CA SER A 10 -18.90 6.64 -6.41
C SER A 10 -18.96 5.96 -5.04
N GLU A 11 -20.14 5.98 -4.43
CA GLU A 11 -20.39 5.28 -3.17
C GLU A 11 -20.09 3.78 -3.29
N THR A 12 -20.44 3.16 -4.41
CA THR A 12 -20.16 1.75 -4.69
C THR A 12 -18.65 1.47 -4.71
N GLN A 13 -17.88 2.27 -5.44
CA GLN A 13 -16.40 2.12 -5.48
C GLN A 13 -15.78 2.27 -4.08
N MET A 14 -16.26 3.22 -3.30
CA MET A 14 -15.75 3.45 -1.95
C MET A 14 -16.09 2.28 -1.03
N GLN A 15 -17.30 1.72 -1.13
CA GLN A 15 -17.72 0.52 -0.37
C GLN A 15 -16.91 -0.71 -0.75
N GLU A 16 -16.62 -0.93 -2.04
CA GLU A 16 -15.78 -2.04 -2.50
C GLU A 16 -14.35 -1.90 -1.96
N MET A 17 -13.72 -0.72 -2.07
CA MET A 17 -12.39 -0.48 -1.50
C MET A 17 -12.38 -0.66 0.02
N LYS A 18 -13.45 -0.24 0.69
CA LYS A 18 -13.59 -0.47 2.13
C LYS A 18 -13.66 -1.95 2.47
N ALA A 19 -14.42 -2.74 1.72
CA ALA A 19 -14.50 -4.19 1.91
C ALA A 19 -13.13 -4.86 1.73
N VAL A 20 -12.37 -4.51 0.69
CA VAL A 20 -10.99 -4.95 0.51
C VAL A 20 -10.11 -4.58 1.71
N SER A 21 -10.26 -3.35 2.19
CA SER A 21 -9.51 -2.86 3.35
C SER A 21 -9.84 -3.64 4.64
N ASP A 22 -11.11 -3.92 4.88
CA ASP A 22 -11.57 -4.66 6.07
C ASP A 22 -11.06 -6.13 6.04
N ILE A 23 -11.09 -6.78 4.88
CA ILE A 23 -10.52 -8.13 4.69
C ILE A 23 -9.01 -8.09 4.94
N TRP A 24 -8.29 -7.14 4.35
CA TRP A 24 -6.84 -7.00 4.56
C TRP A 24 -6.48 -6.82 6.04
N LEU A 25 -7.25 -6.03 6.78
CA LEU A 25 -7.06 -5.83 8.23
C LEU A 25 -7.28 -7.13 9.02
N ASN A 26 -8.13 -8.03 8.55
CA ASN A 26 -8.41 -9.32 9.18
C ASN A 26 -8.71 -9.18 10.70
N GLY A 27 -9.57 -8.24 11.06
CA GLY A 27 -9.94 -7.94 12.44
C GLY A 27 -8.90 -7.18 13.27
N ARG A 28 -7.74 -6.86 12.69
CA ARG A 28 -6.72 -6.02 13.34
C ARG A 28 -7.15 -4.56 13.33
N LYS A 29 -6.75 -3.84 14.37
CA LYS A 29 -7.00 -2.39 14.42
C LYS A 29 -6.03 -1.66 13.49
N GLU A 30 -6.57 -0.74 12.73
CA GLU A 30 -5.80 0.17 11.91
C GLU A 30 -5.03 1.17 12.78
N LYS A 31 -3.77 1.43 12.42
CA LYS A 31 -2.93 2.37 13.13
C LYS A 31 -2.84 3.67 12.37
N GLY A 32 -3.43 4.71 12.92
CA GLY A 32 -3.44 6.04 12.32
C GLY A 32 -2.16 6.86 12.50
N PHE A 33 -1.02 6.27 12.84
CA PHE A 33 0.18 7.08 13.14
C PHE A 33 1.41 6.79 12.27
N SER A 34 1.44 5.69 11.50
CA SER A 34 2.65 5.31 10.76
C SER A 34 2.52 5.39 9.25
N LEU A 35 1.42 4.96 8.70
CA LEU A 35 1.10 4.96 7.27
C LEU A 35 -0.38 5.30 7.10
N GLY A 36 -0.81 5.53 5.87
CA GLY A 36 -2.19 5.84 5.55
C GLY A 36 -3.18 4.84 6.15
N PHE A 37 -4.27 5.37 6.65
CA PHE A 37 -5.43 4.59 7.11
C PHE A 37 -6.60 4.81 6.13
N PHE A 38 -7.56 3.89 6.17
CA PHE A 38 -8.73 4.03 5.31
C PHE A 38 -9.63 5.14 5.83
N ASP A 39 -9.59 6.28 5.16
CA ASP A 39 -10.47 7.41 5.38
C ASP A 39 -11.02 7.88 4.05
N GLU A 40 -12.34 7.91 3.93
CA GLU A 40 -13.02 8.24 2.67
C GLU A 40 -12.71 9.65 2.19
N ALA A 41 -12.68 10.63 3.11
CA ALA A 41 -12.38 12.01 2.76
C ALA A 41 -10.92 12.17 2.30
N TYR A 42 -10.01 11.40 2.89
CA TYR A 42 -8.62 11.35 2.47
C TYR A 42 -8.46 10.72 1.08
N LEU A 43 -9.08 9.56 0.86
CA LEU A 43 -9.01 8.85 -0.42
C LEU A 43 -9.60 9.66 -1.58
N GLN A 44 -10.63 10.47 -1.32
CA GLN A 44 -11.23 11.36 -2.32
C GLN A 44 -10.31 12.50 -2.80
N GLN A 45 -9.11 12.65 -2.24
CA GLN A 45 -8.22 13.77 -2.58
C GLN A 45 -7.24 13.47 -3.72
N ALA A 46 -7.08 12.21 -4.12
CA ALA A 46 -6.08 11.81 -5.11
C ALA A 46 -6.55 10.59 -5.92
N PRO A 47 -5.97 10.36 -7.10
CA PRO A 47 -6.27 9.17 -7.88
C PRO A 47 -5.95 7.88 -7.13
N ILE A 48 -6.70 6.82 -7.44
CA ILE A 48 -6.50 5.49 -6.89
C ILE A 48 -6.29 4.51 -8.03
N ALA A 49 -5.20 3.74 -7.94
CA ALA A 49 -4.97 2.59 -8.78
C ALA A 49 -5.76 1.39 -8.21
N ILE A 50 -6.53 0.72 -9.03
CA ILE A 50 -7.30 -0.46 -8.66
C ILE A 50 -6.92 -1.65 -9.55
N VAL A 51 -7.13 -2.84 -9.01
CA VAL A 51 -7.17 -4.08 -9.80
C VAL A 51 -8.54 -4.71 -9.62
N GLU A 52 -9.21 -4.94 -10.72
CA GLU A 52 -10.48 -5.66 -10.76
C GLU A 52 -10.28 -7.12 -11.14
N SER A 53 -11.12 -7.98 -10.60
CA SER A 53 -11.28 -9.38 -11.00
C SER A 53 -11.89 -9.50 -12.41
N GLU A 54 -12.11 -10.71 -12.88
CA GLU A 54 -12.83 -10.97 -14.14
C GLU A 54 -14.31 -10.61 -14.03
N GLU A 55 -14.88 -10.67 -12.83
CA GLU A 55 -16.25 -10.31 -12.51
C GLU A 55 -16.44 -8.79 -12.35
N GLY A 56 -15.35 -8.01 -12.37
CA GLY A 56 -15.36 -6.55 -12.24
C GLY A 56 -15.37 -6.05 -10.79
N GLU A 57 -15.11 -6.91 -9.80
CA GLU A 57 -14.98 -6.51 -8.40
C GLU A 57 -13.57 -5.97 -8.11
N ILE A 58 -13.44 -4.94 -7.31
CA ILE A 58 -12.13 -4.45 -6.84
C ILE A 58 -11.53 -5.47 -5.88
N VAL A 59 -10.34 -5.99 -6.23
CA VAL A 59 -9.61 -6.97 -5.40
C VAL A 59 -8.28 -6.44 -4.87
N ALA A 60 -7.80 -5.32 -5.37
CA ALA A 60 -6.64 -4.60 -4.83
C ALA A 60 -6.73 -3.12 -5.17
N PHE A 61 -6.15 -2.27 -4.33
CA PHE A 61 -6.03 -0.85 -4.62
C PHE A 61 -4.79 -0.22 -3.96
N ALA A 62 -4.36 0.92 -4.52
CA ALA A 62 -3.36 1.80 -3.93
C ALA A 62 -3.70 3.26 -4.26
N ASN A 63 -3.69 4.14 -3.25
CA ASN A 63 -3.86 5.56 -3.50
C ASN A 63 -2.54 6.19 -3.97
N ILE A 64 -2.64 7.11 -4.92
CA ILE A 64 -1.48 7.81 -5.48
C ILE A 64 -1.32 9.14 -4.73
N MET A 65 -0.17 9.31 -4.09
CA MET A 65 0.09 10.52 -3.32
C MET A 65 0.57 11.68 -4.22
N PRO A 66 0.02 12.87 -4.04
CA PRO A 66 0.54 14.05 -4.72
C PRO A 66 1.94 14.38 -4.20
N THR A 67 2.91 14.51 -5.11
CA THR A 67 4.28 14.86 -4.77
C THR A 67 4.63 16.25 -5.29
N LYS A 68 5.38 17.03 -4.50
CA LYS A 68 5.93 18.33 -4.97
C LYS A 68 6.97 18.13 -6.06
N ASN A 69 7.74 17.06 -5.99
CA ASN A 69 8.72 16.71 -7.01
C ASN A 69 8.05 15.97 -8.17
N LYS A 70 7.90 16.67 -9.29
CA LYS A 70 7.25 16.11 -10.49
C LYS A 70 7.93 14.86 -11.06
N ARG A 71 9.18 14.59 -10.67
CA ARG A 71 9.95 13.40 -11.12
C ARG A 71 9.68 12.17 -10.27
N VAL A 72 9.06 12.31 -9.11
CA VAL A 72 8.81 11.24 -8.14
C VAL A 72 7.33 10.89 -8.13
N ALA A 73 7.04 9.60 -8.09
CA ALA A 73 5.72 9.07 -7.77
C ALA A 73 5.81 8.29 -6.46
N THR A 74 4.75 8.25 -5.70
CA THR A 74 4.63 7.44 -4.49
C THR A 74 3.18 7.08 -4.22
N ILE A 75 2.99 6.05 -3.45
CA ILE A 75 1.71 5.59 -2.89
C ILE A 75 1.81 5.61 -1.37
N ASP A 76 0.68 5.59 -0.69
CA ASP A 76 0.64 5.55 0.77
C ASP A 76 -0.13 4.31 1.26
N LEU A 77 -1.43 4.27 1.01
CA LEU A 77 -2.27 3.15 1.37
C LEU A 77 -2.35 2.17 0.20
N MET A 78 -1.98 0.91 0.42
CA MET A 78 -2.23 -0.17 -0.53
C MET A 78 -2.81 -1.38 0.19
N ARG A 79 -3.82 -2.00 -0.41
CA ARG A 79 -4.54 -3.13 0.17
C ARG A 79 -5.00 -4.10 -0.91
N TYR A 80 -5.16 -5.34 -0.54
CA TYR A 80 -5.72 -6.37 -1.39
C TYR A 80 -6.59 -7.34 -0.60
N ASP A 81 -7.54 -7.91 -1.27
CA ASP A 81 -8.39 -8.98 -0.75
C ASP A 81 -7.63 -10.31 -0.90
N PHE A 82 -7.09 -10.84 0.20
CA PHE A 82 -6.32 -12.08 0.18
C PHE A 82 -7.19 -13.33 0.00
N GLU A 83 -8.51 -13.20 0.09
CA GLU A 83 -9.45 -14.31 -0.15
C GLU A 83 -9.80 -14.46 -1.62
N LYS A 84 -9.92 -13.34 -2.35
CA LYS A 84 -10.35 -13.29 -3.75
C LYS A 84 -9.21 -13.03 -4.74
N ALA A 85 -8.18 -12.29 -4.34
CA ALA A 85 -7.12 -11.91 -5.23
C ALA A 85 -6.19 -13.10 -5.56
N PRO A 86 -5.77 -13.26 -6.83
CA PRO A 86 -4.81 -14.29 -7.20
C PRO A 86 -3.44 -14.02 -6.57
N GLU A 87 -2.63 -15.09 -6.43
CA GLU A 87 -1.24 -14.94 -6.02
C GLU A 87 -0.49 -13.97 -6.94
N GLY A 88 0.39 -13.13 -6.37
CA GLY A 88 1.15 -12.13 -7.10
C GLY A 88 0.36 -10.86 -7.44
N ILE A 89 -0.85 -10.65 -6.89
CA ILE A 89 -1.66 -9.46 -7.17
C ILE A 89 -0.92 -8.16 -6.86
N MET A 90 -0.11 -8.15 -5.79
CA MET A 90 0.65 -6.97 -5.40
C MET A 90 1.81 -6.71 -6.36
N ASP A 91 2.50 -7.75 -6.82
CA ASP A 91 3.54 -7.62 -7.85
C ASP A 91 2.94 -7.07 -9.15
N TYR A 92 1.78 -7.60 -9.54
CA TYR A 92 1.05 -7.10 -10.69
C TYR A 92 0.69 -5.62 -10.54
N LEU A 93 0.15 -5.21 -9.39
CA LEU A 93 -0.19 -3.82 -9.09
C LEU A 93 1.04 -2.90 -9.19
N PHE A 94 2.16 -3.29 -8.58
CA PHE A 94 3.41 -2.53 -8.67
C PHE A 94 3.95 -2.42 -10.08
N VAL A 95 4.00 -3.52 -10.84
CA VAL A 95 4.45 -3.50 -12.24
C VAL A 95 3.59 -2.54 -13.07
N LYS A 96 2.27 -2.55 -12.88
CA LYS A 96 1.36 -1.64 -13.57
C LYS A 96 1.54 -0.19 -13.15
N LEU A 97 1.75 0.08 -11.87
CA LEU A 97 2.07 1.42 -11.37
C LEU A 97 3.39 1.95 -11.97
N PHE A 98 4.44 1.12 -12.00
CA PHE A 98 5.72 1.51 -12.60
C PHE A 98 5.58 1.83 -14.09
N GLN A 99 4.87 0.99 -14.85
CA GLN A 99 4.60 1.24 -16.28
C GLN A 99 3.82 2.54 -16.49
N TYR A 100 2.79 2.77 -15.67
CA TYR A 100 1.98 3.97 -15.73
C TYR A 100 2.82 5.22 -15.44
N PHE A 101 3.56 5.25 -14.33
CA PHE A 101 4.36 6.40 -13.97
C PHE A 101 5.54 6.65 -14.90
N GLN A 102 6.12 5.58 -15.48
CA GLN A 102 7.12 5.71 -16.52
C GLN A 102 6.54 6.41 -17.76
N ALA A 103 5.33 6.04 -18.20
CA ALA A 103 4.64 6.69 -19.30
C ALA A 103 4.29 8.15 -19.00
N GLU A 104 3.99 8.50 -17.73
CA GLU A 104 3.80 9.87 -17.24
C GLU A 104 5.12 10.66 -17.08
N GLY A 105 6.26 10.08 -17.44
CA GLY A 105 7.57 10.73 -17.37
C GLY A 105 8.17 10.83 -15.97
N LYS A 106 7.67 10.06 -15.01
CA LYS A 106 8.29 9.94 -13.69
C LYS A 106 9.60 9.16 -13.79
N GLN A 107 10.60 9.56 -13.01
CA GLN A 107 11.92 8.95 -13.02
C GLN A 107 12.17 8.06 -11.81
N TYR A 108 11.43 8.30 -10.75
CA TYR A 108 11.57 7.57 -9.49
C TYR A 108 10.20 7.19 -8.96
N PHE A 109 10.13 6.01 -8.36
CA PHE A 109 9.00 5.57 -7.56
C PHE A 109 9.49 5.38 -6.13
N ASP A 110 8.97 6.17 -5.21
CA ASP A 110 9.29 6.09 -3.79
C ASP A 110 8.35 5.07 -3.13
N MET A 111 8.91 3.98 -2.66
CA MET A 111 8.17 2.90 -2.00
C MET A 111 8.00 3.14 -0.49
N GLY A 112 8.38 4.31 -0.01
CA GLY A 112 8.33 4.64 1.41
C GLY A 112 9.53 4.13 2.20
N MET A 113 9.47 4.26 3.51
CA MET A 113 10.51 3.79 4.42
C MET A 113 10.10 2.49 5.10
N ALA A 114 11.05 1.58 5.23
CA ALA A 114 10.96 0.42 6.10
C ALA A 114 11.96 0.61 7.28
N PRO A 115 11.63 1.48 8.26
CA PRO A 115 12.49 1.73 9.40
C PRO A 115 12.79 0.42 10.13
N LEU A 116 14.03 0.21 10.53
CA LEU A 116 14.49 -1.00 11.20
C LEU A 116 14.50 -2.29 10.34
N ALA A 117 14.13 -2.24 9.07
CA ALA A 117 14.32 -3.36 8.17
C ALA A 117 15.84 -3.64 8.03
N ASN A 118 16.23 -4.89 8.27
CA ASN A 118 17.63 -5.35 8.24
C ASN A 118 18.58 -4.69 9.27
N VAL A 119 18.09 -3.91 10.21
CA VAL A 119 18.91 -3.40 11.31
C VAL A 119 19.23 -4.56 12.26
N GLY A 120 20.51 -4.72 12.61
CA GLY A 120 20.95 -5.74 13.56
C GLY A 120 20.94 -7.17 13.04
N THR A 121 20.91 -7.38 11.73
CA THR A 121 20.97 -8.70 11.09
C THR A 121 22.40 -9.17 10.79
N GLU A 122 23.38 -8.27 10.82
CA GLU A 122 24.78 -8.59 10.59
C GLU A 122 25.44 -9.19 11.85
N GLU A 123 26.45 -10.05 11.65
CA GLU A 123 27.16 -10.67 12.77
C GLU A 123 27.83 -9.64 13.68
N ASP A 124 28.37 -8.56 13.10
CA ASP A 124 29.05 -7.48 13.78
C ASP A 124 28.15 -6.36 14.30
N SER A 125 26.82 -6.54 14.20
CA SER A 125 25.86 -5.53 14.66
C SER A 125 25.99 -5.26 16.16
N PHE A 126 25.87 -3.98 16.53
CA PHE A 126 25.85 -3.56 17.92
C PHE A 126 24.66 -4.14 18.70
N LEU A 127 24.78 -4.22 20.01
CA LEU A 127 23.73 -4.80 20.88
C LEU A 127 22.40 -4.04 20.72
N GLU A 128 22.47 -2.72 20.61
CA GLU A 128 21.31 -1.85 20.41
C GLU A 128 20.58 -2.16 19.10
N GLU A 129 21.32 -2.45 18.03
CA GLU A 129 20.76 -2.83 16.73
C GLU A 129 20.10 -4.20 16.79
N LYS A 130 20.71 -5.16 17.50
CA LYS A 130 20.13 -6.50 17.73
C LYS A 130 18.84 -6.43 18.55
N VAL A 131 18.80 -5.54 19.55
CA VAL A 131 17.58 -5.28 20.34
C VAL A 131 16.53 -4.61 19.47
N ALA A 132 16.89 -3.64 18.63
CA ALA A 132 15.96 -2.98 17.71
C ALA A 132 15.36 -3.98 16.72
N ASN A 133 16.16 -4.91 16.18
CA ASN A 133 15.68 -5.99 15.32
C ASN A 133 14.73 -6.93 16.08
N LEU A 134 15.06 -7.32 17.29
CA LEU A 134 14.19 -8.16 18.11
C LEU A 134 12.83 -7.50 18.35
N VAL A 135 12.83 -6.20 18.69
CA VAL A 135 11.60 -5.41 18.86
C VAL A 135 10.81 -5.33 17.56
N TYR A 136 11.48 -5.09 16.43
CA TYR A 136 10.84 -5.04 15.11
C TYR A 136 10.17 -6.36 14.74
N VAL A 137 10.89 -7.48 14.84
CA VAL A 137 10.36 -8.82 14.55
C VAL A 137 9.23 -9.19 15.50
N PHE A 138 9.34 -8.85 16.79
CA PHE A 138 8.28 -9.09 17.77
C PHE A 138 7.05 -8.22 17.50
N ALA A 139 7.27 -6.94 17.13
CA ALA A 139 6.19 -6.01 16.80
C ALA A 139 5.39 -6.46 15.58
N GLN A 140 6.03 -7.05 14.56
CA GLN A 140 5.34 -7.59 13.38
C GLN A 140 4.30 -8.66 13.72
N ARG A 141 4.46 -9.37 14.84
CA ARG A 141 3.50 -10.39 15.31
C ARG A 141 2.18 -9.78 15.80
N PHE A 142 2.21 -8.54 16.26
CA PHE A 142 1.06 -7.80 16.80
C PHE A 142 0.59 -6.68 15.87
N TYR A 143 1.44 -6.31 14.92
CA TYR A 143 1.24 -5.17 14.06
C TYR A 143 1.52 -5.54 12.61
N SER A 144 0.60 -5.22 11.72
CA SER A 144 0.81 -5.20 10.27
C SER A 144 1.52 -3.91 9.89
N PHE A 145 2.69 -4.04 9.30
CA PHE A 145 3.38 -2.93 8.64
C PHE A 145 3.14 -3.03 7.14
#